data_a5f26cf92c3376f681c8ba86206e361f
#
_entry.id   a5f26cf92c3376f681c8ba86206e361f
#
_cell.length_a   1.000
_cell.length_b   1.000
_cell.length_c   1.000
_cell.angle_alpha   90.00
_cell.angle_beta   90.00
_cell.angle_gamma   90.00
#
_symmetry.space_group_name_H-M   'P 1'
#
loop_
_entity.id
_entity.type
_entity.pdbx_description
1 polymer ?
#
loop_
_entity_poly.entity_id
_entity_poly.type
_entity_poly.pdbx_seq_one_letter_code
_entity_poly.pdbx_strand_id
1 'polypeptide(L)'
;MSYCVKCGHELIEKENGIDGMVPYCPNCQEFRCPMFNSAVSALVLNPKKDKILLIQQYGHKDNILIAGYVTKGENAKQALFREIKEETGLTISSYEFNDNEYYARTNTYINKYIVVVEDELFHCNEEIDYAKWYDLKDAMNIIKPDSLAQELLRRYLYKREHNLVFTR
;
A
#
# COMPACT_ATOMS: atom_id res chain seq x y z
N MET A 1 6.48 -12.12 -23.37
CA MET A 1 7.76 -11.57 -23.86
C MET A 1 8.11 -10.36 -23.03
N SER A 2 9.34 -10.26 -22.56
CA SER A 2 9.84 -9.13 -21.79
C SER A 2 11.06 -8.51 -22.49
N TYR A 3 11.25 -7.20 -22.32
CA TYR A 3 12.33 -6.48 -22.99
C TYR A 3 13.27 -5.84 -21.97
N CYS A 4 14.53 -5.71 -22.34
CA CYS A 4 15.55 -5.09 -21.52
C CYS A 4 15.30 -3.59 -21.37
N VAL A 5 15.14 -3.13 -20.15
CA VAL A 5 14.89 -1.70 -19.83
C VAL A 5 16.04 -0.77 -20.17
N LYS A 6 17.26 -1.32 -20.36
CA LYS A 6 18.46 -0.54 -20.68
C LYS A 6 18.63 -0.34 -22.19
N CYS A 7 18.28 -1.35 -23.01
CA CYS A 7 18.56 -1.30 -24.44
C CYS A 7 17.39 -1.72 -25.35
N GLY A 8 16.24 -2.09 -24.80
CA GLY A 8 15.07 -2.51 -25.57
C GLY A 8 15.16 -3.89 -26.24
N HIS A 9 16.28 -4.63 -26.07
CA HIS A 9 16.44 -5.96 -26.67
C HIS A 9 15.52 -6.98 -25.96
N GLU A 10 15.01 -7.96 -26.68
CA GLU A 10 14.20 -9.04 -26.08
C GLU A 10 15.03 -9.86 -25.09
N LEU A 11 14.44 -10.16 -23.96
CA LEU A 11 15.07 -10.99 -22.93
C LEU A 11 14.84 -12.47 -23.22
N ILE A 12 15.87 -13.28 -22.96
CA ILE A 12 15.80 -14.73 -23.00
C ILE A 12 15.95 -15.30 -21.59
N GLU A 13 15.40 -16.47 -21.36
CA GLU A 13 15.65 -17.22 -20.12
C GLU A 13 17.03 -17.87 -20.18
N LYS A 14 17.86 -17.65 -19.15
CA LYS A 14 19.21 -18.21 -19.03
C LYS A 14 19.45 -18.72 -17.62
N GLU A 15 20.09 -19.86 -17.49
CA GLU A 15 20.43 -20.44 -16.20
C GLU A 15 21.43 -19.55 -15.42
N ASN A 16 21.13 -19.33 -14.14
CA ASN A 16 21.93 -18.52 -13.19
C ASN A 16 22.20 -19.31 -11.89
N GLY A 17 22.80 -20.47 -12.02
CA GLY A 17 23.14 -21.30 -10.86
C GLY A 17 21.92 -21.69 -10.03
N ILE A 18 21.97 -21.40 -8.71
CA ILE A 18 20.87 -21.75 -7.76
C ILE A 18 19.58 -20.97 -7.99
N ASP A 19 19.63 -19.84 -8.68
CA ASP A 19 18.44 -19.02 -9.02
C ASP A 19 17.61 -19.61 -10.16
N GLY A 20 18.15 -20.66 -10.84
CA GLY A 20 17.49 -21.30 -11.97
C GLY A 20 17.46 -20.44 -13.22
N MET A 21 16.33 -20.49 -13.96
CA MET A 21 16.13 -19.71 -15.17
C MET A 21 15.73 -18.28 -14.86
N VAL A 22 16.56 -17.33 -15.26
CA VAL A 22 16.39 -15.88 -14.99
C VAL A 22 16.45 -15.11 -16.31
N PRO A 23 15.63 -14.04 -16.48
CA PRO A 23 15.69 -13.20 -17.66
C PRO A 23 17.11 -12.62 -17.88
N TYR A 24 17.62 -12.80 -19.09
CA TYR A 24 18.95 -12.36 -19.50
C TYR A 24 18.89 -11.54 -20.78
N CYS A 25 19.60 -10.43 -20.82
CA CYS A 25 19.75 -9.62 -22.03
C CYS A 25 21.00 -10.02 -22.79
N PRO A 26 20.88 -10.66 -23.98
CA PRO A 26 22.06 -11.07 -24.77
C PRO A 26 22.84 -9.87 -25.33
N ASN A 27 22.20 -8.74 -25.55
CA ASN A 27 22.86 -7.54 -26.04
C ASN A 27 23.68 -6.82 -24.93
N CYS A 28 23.14 -6.70 -23.71
CA CYS A 28 23.87 -6.12 -22.57
C CYS A 28 24.78 -7.12 -21.87
N GLN A 29 24.58 -8.42 -22.12
CA GLN A 29 25.24 -9.54 -21.46
C GLN A 29 25.05 -9.53 -19.93
N GLU A 30 23.84 -9.18 -19.47
CA GLU A 30 23.48 -9.03 -18.06
C GLU A 30 22.15 -9.71 -17.75
N PHE A 31 22.05 -10.32 -16.57
CA PHE A 31 20.77 -10.76 -16.03
C PHE A 31 19.88 -9.58 -15.68
N ARG A 32 18.56 -9.80 -15.70
CA ARG A 32 17.57 -8.80 -15.34
C ARG A 32 16.67 -9.34 -14.23
N CYS A 33 16.64 -8.63 -13.11
CA CYS A 33 15.69 -8.94 -12.06
C CYS A 33 14.27 -8.57 -12.48
N PRO A 34 13.26 -9.27 -11.97
CA PRO A 34 11.85 -8.86 -12.13
C PRO A 34 11.65 -7.42 -11.66
N MET A 35 10.93 -6.64 -12.47
CA MET A 35 10.58 -5.27 -12.10
C MET A 35 9.10 -5.20 -11.76
N PHE A 36 8.81 -4.53 -10.67
CA PHE A 36 7.46 -4.25 -10.19
C PHE A 36 7.41 -2.89 -9.51
N ASN A 37 6.23 -2.30 -9.46
CA ASN A 37 6.00 -1.10 -8.68
C ASN A 37 6.03 -1.45 -7.18
N SER A 38 6.43 -0.50 -6.35
CA SER A 38 6.27 -0.60 -4.91
C SER A 38 5.26 0.45 -4.44
N ALA A 39 4.36 0.06 -3.55
CA ALA A 39 3.34 0.94 -2.99
C ALA A 39 3.19 0.72 -1.48
N VAL A 40 2.57 1.69 -0.84
CA VAL A 40 2.08 1.59 0.53
C VAL A 40 0.56 1.62 0.55
N SER A 41 -0.04 0.97 1.56
CA SER A 41 -1.46 1.09 1.87
C SER A 41 -1.61 1.24 3.38
N ALA A 42 -2.42 2.21 3.82
CA ALA A 42 -2.55 2.60 5.21
C ALA A 42 -3.98 2.48 5.71
N LEU A 43 -4.20 1.63 6.71
CA LEU A 43 -5.39 1.66 7.55
C LEU A 43 -5.19 2.74 8.62
N VAL A 44 -5.82 3.91 8.42
CA VAL A 44 -5.63 5.08 9.28
C VAL A 44 -6.70 5.14 10.35
N LEU A 45 -6.25 5.12 11.60
CA LEU A 45 -7.08 5.17 12.80
C LEU A 45 -6.95 6.53 13.48
N ASN A 46 -8.05 6.98 14.09
CA ASN A 46 -8.04 8.14 14.98
C ASN A 46 -7.25 7.84 16.29
N PRO A 47 -6.97 8.86 17.13
CA PRO A 47 -6.20 8.67 18.38
C PRO A 47 -6.81 7.65 19.34
N LYS A 48 -8.14 7.53 19.36
CA LYS A 48 -8.87 6.57 20.21
C LYS A 48 -8.93 5.16 19.63
N LYS A 49 -8.50 4.98 18.36
CA LYS A 49 -8.55 3.70 17.63
C LYS A 49 -9.96 3.10 17.54
N ASP A 50 -10.99 3.94 17.55
CA ASP A 50 -12.40 3.56 17.42
C ASP A 50 -13.00 3.96 16.08
N LYS A 51 -12.30 4.80 15.29
CA LYS A 51 -12.67 5.20 13.94
C LYS A 51 -11.56 4.93 12.93
N ILE A 52 -11.96 4.71 11.69
CA ILE A 52 -11.10 4.55 10.52
C ILE A 52 -11.40 5.68 9.51
N LEU A 53 -10.36 6.25 8.92
CA LEU A 53 -10.50 7.17 7.80
C LEU A 53 -10.63 6.38 6.51
N LEU A 54 -11.72 6.60 5.79
CA LEU A 54 -11.92 6.08 4.44
C LEU A 54 -12.07 7.25 3.47
N ILE A 55 -11.55 7.05 2.26
CA ILE A 55 -11.53 8.05 1.20
C ILE A 55 -12.19 7.55 -0.07
N GLN A 56 -12.58 8.49 -0.95
CA GLN A 56 -13.00 8.23 -2.33
C GLN A 56 -12.14 9.09 -3.26
N GLN A 57 -11.70 8.54 -4.38
CA GLN A 57 -10.77 9.20 -5.32
C GLN A 57 -11.21 9.01 -6.77
N TYR A 58 -10.81 9.95 -7.64
CA TYR A 58 -10.93 9.86 -9.10
C TYR A 58 -12.37 9.63 -9.60
N GLY A 59 -13.37 10.25 -8.95
CA GLY A 59 -14.78 10.12 -9.28
C GLY A 59 -15.44 8.79 -8.87
N HIS A 60 -14.70 7.87 -8.27
CA HIS A 60 -15.24 6.62 -7.76
C HIS A 60 -15.93 6.83 -6.40
N LYS A 61 -17.05 6.11 -6.20
CA LYS A 61 -17.85 6.19 -4.96
C LYS A 61 -17.49 5.09 -3.94
N ASP A 62 -16.51 4.27 -4.26
CA ASP A 62 -16.02 3.23 -3.36
C ASP A 62 -15.20 3.85 -2.24
N ASN A 63 -15.50 3.48 -0.99
CA ASN A 63 -14.67 3.84 0.15
C ASN A 63 -13.45 2.93 0.21
N ILE A 64 -12.27 3.50 0.17
CA ILE A 64 -10.99 2.80 0.15
C ILE A 64 -10.04 3.34 1.24
N LEU A 65 -8.90 2.70 1.39
CA LEU A 65 -7.80 3.15 2.24
C LEU A 65 -6.89 4.11 1.49
N ILE A 66 -6.13 4.93 2.22
CA ILE A 66 -5.03 5.73 1.67
C ILE A 66 -3.96 4.78 1.12
N ALA A 67 -3.50 5.06 -0.09
CA ALA A 67 -2.47 4.27 -0.75
C ALA A 67 -1.72 5.12 -1.79
N GLY A 68 -0.39 4.91 -1.87
CA GLY A 68 0.42 5.61 -2.86
C GLY A 68 1.66 4.83 -3.25
N TYR A 69 2.29 5.23 -4.35
CA TYR A 69 3.50 4.58 -4.84
C TYR A 69 4.73 5.06 -4.07
N VAL A 70 5.65 4.12 -3.83
CA VAL A 70 7.01 4.44 -3.37
C VAL A 70 7.78 5.03 -4.54
N THR A 71 8.25 6.25 -4.41
CA THR A 71 9.00 6.94 -5.46
C THR A 71 10.50 6.67 -5.36
N LYS A 72 11.24 6.98 -6.43
CA LYS A 72 12.68 6.76 -6.47
C LYS A 72 13.38 7.61 -5.40
N GLY A 73 14.15 6.94 -4.55
CA GLY A 73 14.95 7.60 -3.50
C GLY A 73 14.30 7.58 -2.12
N GLU A 74 13.06 7.10 -1.99
CA GLU A 74 12.42 6.89 -0.69
C GLU A 74 12.24 5.40 -0.37
N ASN A 75 12.06 5.08 0.90
CA ASN A 75 11.63 3.76 1.36
C ASN A 75 10.13 3.75 1.67
N ALA A 76 9.54 2.56 1.89
CA ALA A 76 8.11 2.42 2.12
C ALA A 76 7.60 3.21 3.35
N LYS A 77 8.41 3.37 4.41
CA LYS A 77 8.05 4.22 5.55
C LYS A 77 7.97 5.69 5.15
N GLN A 78 8.93 6.20 4.39
CA GLN A 78 8.93 7.58 3.92
C GLN A 78 7.72 7.85 3.02
N ALA A 79 7.42 6.93 2.08
CA ALA A 79 6.22 7.00 1.26
C ALA A 79 4.94 7.03 2.11
N LEU A 80 4.82 6.16 3.14
CA LEU A 80 3.68 6.15 4.05
C LEU A 80 3.43 7.52 4.70
N PHE A 81 4.49 8.13 5.24
CA PHE A 81 4.38 9.43 5.92
C PHE A 81 4.06 10.55 4.94
N ARG A 82 4.66 10.54 3.76
CA ARG A 82 4.40 11.51 2.69
C ARG A 82 2.96 11.42 2.21
N GLU A 83 2.48 10.24 1.82
CA GLU A 83 1.10 10.06 1.30
C GLU A 83 0.04 10.50 2.31
N ILE A 84 0.15 10.09 3.58
CA ILE A 84 -0.80 10.52 4.61
C ILE A 84 -0.76 12.04 4.79
N LYS A 85 0.44 12.63 4.78
CA LYS A 85 0.58 14.08 4.94
C LYS A 85 0.07 14.86 3.74
N GLU A 86 0.39 14.42 2.52
CA GLU A 86 -0.01 15.07 1.27
C GLU A 86 -1.52 14.94 1.01
N GLU A 87 -2.07 13.74 1.20
CA GLU A 87 -3.48 13.48 0.91
C GLU A 87 -4.44 14.03 1.98
N THR A 88 -4.02 14.06 3.26
CA THR A 88 -4.95 14.39 4.36
C THR A 88 -4.49 15.47 5.32
N GLY A 89 -3.24 15.91 5.24
CA GLY A 89 -2.65 16.86 6.19
C GLY A 89 -2.38 16.26 7.59
N LEU A 90 -2.79 15.01 7.85
CA LEU A 90 -2.66 14.37 9.16
C LEU A 90 -1.20 14.11 9.55
N THR A 91 -0.96 14.03 10.85
CA THR A 91 0.34 13.66 11.42
C THR A 91 0.24 12.29 12.08
N ILE A 92 1.18 11.41 11.75
CA ILE A 92 1.24 10.05 12.29
C ILE A 92 1.83 10.10 13.71
N SER A 93 1.10 9.60 14.70
CA SER A 93 1.59 9.40 16.08
C SER A 93 2.26 8.03 16.27
N SER A 94 1.72 7.00 15.64
CA SER A 94 2.32 5.65 15.64
C SER A 94 1.91 4.86 14.41
N TYR A 95 2.73 3.89 14.03
CA TYR A 95 2.44 2.99 12.92
C TYR A 95 3.01 1.61 13.20
N GLU A 96 2.40 0.61 12.59
CA GLU A 96 2.84 -0.78 12.62
C GLU A 96 2.83 -1.34 11.20
N PHE A 97 3.91 -2.02 10.81
CA PHE A 97 3.92 -2.82 9.59
C PHE A 97 3.03 -4.04 9.81
N ASN A 98 2.03 -4.21 8.98
CA ASN A 98 1.07 -5.31 9.13
C ASN A 98 1.44 -6.52 8.27
N ASP A 99 1.72 -6.28 6.98
CA ASP A 99 1.94 -7.33 5.97
C ASP A 99 2.40 -6.71 4.65
N ASN A 100 2.78 -7.55 3.71
CA ASN A 100 3.00 -7.15 2.32
C ASN A 100 2.37 -8.16 1.36
N GLU A 101 2.13 -7.73 0.13
CA GLU A 101 1.50 -8.55 -0.89
C GLU A 101 1.90 -8.11 -2.29
N TYR A 102 2.14 -9.07 -3.18
CA TYR A 102 2.28 -8.79 -4.59
C TYR A 102 0.91 -8.83 -5.28
N TYR A 103 0.48 -7.68 -5.80
CA TYR A 103 -0.77 -7.54 -6.53
C TYR A 103 -0.51 -7.64 -8.04
N ALA A 104 -0.78 -8.82 -8.60
CA ALA A 104 -0.45 -9.14 -9.99
C ALA A 104 -1.16 -8.25 -11.02
N ARG A 105 -2.39 -7.77 -10.72
CA ARG A 105 -3.19 -6.97 -11.64
C ARG A 105 -2.50 -5.66 -12.06
N THR A 106 -1.74 -5.04 -11.15
CA THR A 106 -1.01 -3.80 -11.40
C THR A 106 0.50 -3.96 -11.34
N ASN A 107 0.99 -5.21 -11.25
CA ASN A 107 2.41 -5.51 -11.07
C ASN A 107 3.02 -4.70 -9.90
N THR A 108 2.38 -4.74 -8.72
CA THR A 108 2.75 -3.89 -7.59
C THR A 108 2.96 -4.70 -6.33
N TYR A 109 4.08 -4.46 -5.66
CA TYR A 109 4.36 -4.96 -4.30
C TYR A 109 3.86 -3.93 -3.30
N ILE A 110 2.85 -4.30 -2.50
CA ILE A 110 2.14 -3.39 -1.60
C ILE A 110 2.57 -3.67 -0.16
N ASN A 111 3.11 -2.65 0.50
CA ASN A 111 3.44 -2.67 1.92
C ASN A 111 2.25 -2.11 2.71
N LYS A 112 1.66 -2.92 3.59
CA LYS A 112 0.43 -2.60 4.32
C LYS A 112 0.75 -2.19 5.75
N TYR A 113 0.20 -1.05 6.17
CA TYR A 113 0.42 -0.47 7.50
C TYR A 113 -0.87 -0.21 8.25
N ILE A 114 -0.80 -0.31 9.58
CA ILE A 114 -1.79 0.24 10.50
C ILE A 114 -1.19 1.54 11.05
N VAL A 115 -1.94 2.63 10.99
CA VAL A 115 -1.49 3.96 11.38
C VAL A 115 -2.44 4.56 12.40
N VAL A 116 -1.90 5.21 13.42
CA VAL A 116 -2.67 6.05 14.35
C VAL A 116 -2.20 7.48 14.16
N VAL A 117 -3.12 8.43 14.04
CA VAL A 117 -2.83 9.85 13.87
C VAL A 117 -2.97 10.63 15.18
N GLU A 118 -2.44 11.84 15.23
CA GLU A 118 -2.44 12.69 16.43
C GLU A 118 -3.82 13.28 16.72
N ASP A 119 -4.60 13.60 15.67
CA ASP A 119 -5.94 14.19 15.79
C ASP A 119 -6.87 13.74 14.64
N GLU A 120 -8.13 14.18 14.67
CA GLU A 120 -9.12 13.86 13.64
C GLU A 120 -9.32 14.98 12.60
N LEU A 121 -8.62 16.11 12.73
CA LEU A 121 -8.76 17.24 11.81
C LEU A 121 -7.91 17.01 10.56
N PHE A 122 -8.54 16.77 9.42
CA PHE A 122 -7.87 16.55 8.14
C PHE A 122 -8.28 17.57 7.09
N HIS A 123 -7.41 17.76 6.09
CA HIS A 123 -7.65 18.59 4.91
C HIS A 123 -7.18 17.82 3.69
N CYS A 124 -8.11 17.35 2.87
CA CYS A 124 -7.78 16.58 1.68
C CYS A 124 -7.19 17.45 0.58
N ASN A 125 -6.26 16.88 -0.19
CA ASN A 125 -5.78 17.47 -1.43
C ASN A 125 -6.80 17.26 -2.58
N GLU A 126 -6.44 17.68 -3.80
CA GLU A 126 -7.30 17.61 -4.98
C GLU A 126 -7.54 16.16 -5.50
N GLU A 127 -6.75 15.18 -5.06
CA GLU A 127 -6.90 13.78 -5.46
C GLU A 127 -8.02 13.08 -4.73
N ILE A 128 -8.43 13.60 -3.56
CA ILE A 128 -9.49 13.01 -2.73
C ILE A 128 -10.80 13.74 -2.94
N ASP A 129 -11.77 13.08 -3.55
CA ASP A 129 -13.12 13.60 -3.78
C ASP A 129 -13.94 13.67 -2.49
N TYR A 130 -13.72 12.72 -1.58
CA TYR A 130 -14.44 12.61 -0.33
C TYR A 130 -13.64 11.83 0.71
N ALA A 131 -13.69 12.28 1.96
CA ALA A 131 -13.09 11.56 3.10
C ALA A 131 -13.97 11.69 4.32
N LYS A 132 -14.02 10.63 5.14
CA LYS A 132 -14.80 10.66 6.38
C LYS A 132 -14.25 9.64 7.38
N TRP A 133 -14.31 10.01 8.66
CA TRP A 133 -14.16 9.08 9.77
C TRP A 133 -15.42 8.23 9.93
N TYR A 134 -15.26 6.92 9.93
CA TYR A 134 -16.33 5.95 10.18
C TYR A 134 -16.03 5.18 11.45
N ASP A 135 -17.08 4.83 12.21
CA ASP A 135 -16.93 3.94 13.35
C ASP A 135 -16.34 2.61 12.89
N LEU A 136 -15.31 2.16 13.56
CA LEU A 136 -14.56 0.96 13.15
C LEU A 136 -15.44 -0.31 13.12
N LYS A 137 -16.45 -0.38 14.01
CA LYS A 137 -17.43 -1.49 14.04
C LYS A 137 -18.26 -1.60 12.77
N ASP A 138 -18.51 -0.49 12.07
CA ASP A 138 -19.35 -0.43 10.87
C ASP A 138 -18.51 -0.49 9.57
N ALA A 139 -17.20 -0.33 9.70
CA ALA A 139 -16.28 -0.13 8.58
C ALA A 139 -16.29 -1.27 7.56
N MET A 140 -16.47 -2.52 8.01
CA MET A 140 -16.53 -3.69 7.12
C MET A 140 -17.71 -3.66 6.13
N ASN A 141 -18.81 -2.97 6.48
CA ASN A 141 -19.98 -2.83 5.62
C ASN A 141 -19.89 -1.61 4.68
N ILE A 142 -18.93 -0.72 4.94
CA ILE A 142 -18.78 0.58 4.29
C ILE A 142 -17.62 0.59 3.29
N ILE A 143 -16.54 -0.12 3.60
CA ILE A 143 -15.37 -0.25 2.74
C ILE A 143 -15.70 -1.04 1.48
N LYS A 144 -15.02 -0.71 0.38
CA LYS A 144 -15.18 -1.41 -0.90
C LYS A 144 -15.10 -2.93 -0.72
N PRO A 145 -16.16 -3.69 -1.09
CA PRO A 145 -16.17 -5.14 -0.96
C PRO A 145 -15.15 -5.80 -1.90
N ASP A 146 -14.68 -6.98 -1.52
CA ASP A 146 -13.77 -7.83 -2.29
C ASP A 146 -12.48 -7.12 -2.73
N SER A 147 -12.01 -6.17 -1.90
CA SER A 147 -10.82 -5.38 -2.15
C SER A 147 -9.68 -5.71 -1.18
N LEU A 148 -8.45 -5.35 -1.58
CA LEU A 148 -7.28 -5.42 -0.69
C LEU A 148 -7.45 -4.56 0.57
N ALA A 149 -8.19 -3.45 0.45
CA ALA A 149 -8.53 -2.58 1.57
C ALA A 149 -9.42 -3.29 2.59
N GLN A 150 -10.47 -4.00 2.13
CA GLN A 150 -11.34 -4.78 3.02
C GLN A 150 -10.59 -5.95 3.65
N GLU A 151 -9.69 -6.59 2.93
CA GLU A 151 -8.88 -7.67 3.49
C GLU A 151 -7.95 -7.18 4.59
N LEU A 152 -7.27 -6.05 4.38
CA LEU A 152 -6.44 -5.43 5.42
C LEU A 152 -7.25 -5.08 6.67
N LEU A 153 -8.44 -4.49 6.49
CA LEU A 153 -9.35 -4.19 7.60
C LEU A 153 -9.78 -5.46 8.36
N ARG A 154 -10.15 -6.52 7.63
CA ARG A 154 -10.53 -7.82 8.24
C ARG A 154 -9.41 -8.39 9.09
N ARG A 155 -8.18 -8.40 8.57
CA ARG A 155 -6.98 -8.88 9.29
C ARG A 155 -6.70 -8.02 10.53
N TYR A 156 -6.84 -6.70 10.42
CA TYR A 156 -6.68 -5.79 11.56
C TYR A 156 -7.71 -6.08 12.67
N LEU A 157 -9.00 -6.20 12.32
CA LEU A 157 -10.06 -6.49 13.29
C LEU A 157 -9.82 -7.83 13.99
N TYR A 158 -9.44 -8.86 13.26
CA TYR A 158 -9.06 -10.15 13.84
C TYR A 158 -7.91 -10.02 14.84
N LYS A 159 -6.82 -9.36 14.45
CA LYS A 159 -5.67 -9.13 15.35
C LYS A 159 -6.07 -8.35 16.59
N ARG A 160 -6.95 -7.35 16.44
CA ARG A 160 -7.45 -6.53 17.56
C ARG A 160 -8.25 -7.36 18.56
N GLU A 161 -9.16 -8.20 18.08
CA GLU A 161 -9.96 -9.10 18.94
C GLU A 161 -9.09 -10.09 19.73
N HIS A 162 -7.95 -10.49 19.17
CA HIS A 162 -7.01 -11.43 19.78
C HIS A 162 -5.83 -10.75 20.51
N ASN A 163 -5.87 -9.42 20.70
CA ASN A 163 -4.81 -8.61 21.34
C ASN A 163 -3.43 -8.76 20.66
N LEU A 164 -3.39 -8.88 19.34
CA LEU A 164 -2.18 -9.07 18.54
C LEU A 164 -1.68 -7.77 17.85
N VAL A 165 -2.31 -6.62 18.10
CA VAL A 165 -1.94 -5.31 17.54
C VAL A 165 -1.29 -4.41 18.59
N PHE A 166 -0.27 -3.66 18.17
CA PHE A 166 0.45 -2.71 19.02
C PHE A 166 0.98 -3.33 20.34
N THR A 167 1.53 -4.54 20.25
CA THR A 167 2.07 -5.29 21.41
C THR A 167 3.47 -4.86 21.82
N ARG A 168 3.94 -3.68 21.35
CA ARG A 168 5.25 -3.11 21.79
C ARG A 168 5.12 -1.64 22.11
#